data_0fafe1c8d03037acf9c5d20d538eb34f
#
_entry.id   0fafe1c8d03037acf9c5d20d538eb34f
#
_cell.length_a   1.000
_cell.length_b   1.000
_cell.length_c   1.000
_cell.angle_alpha   90.00
_cell.angle_beta   90.00
_cell.angle_gamma   90.00
#
_symmetry.space_group_name_H-M   'P 1'
#
loop_
_entity.id
_entity.type
_entity.pdbx_description
1 polymer ?
#
loop_
_entity_poly.entity_id
_entity_poly.type
_entity_poly.pdbx_seq_one_letter_code
_entity_poly.pdbx_strand_id
1 'polypeptide(L)'
;MITTASLHDTTELNVLINAAYRGEESKKGWTTEAEILGGIRIDEMTLKAMLDQGKGAIMKYTGMDGEMLGTVYLEVKMPSLYLGMFAVSPLAQNKGIGKALLSFAEGFALVNGCDRITITVISTRGELIDWYKRHGYVPTGHSIAFADIKGRFGDPKVEAIDLIEMHKMLSGEIIGSTVI
;
A
#
# COMPACT_ATOMS: atom_id res chain seq x y z
N MET A 1 6.32 -11.32 -10.90
CA MET A 1 5.41 -12.27 -10.23
C MET A 1 4.98 -11.71 -8.88
N ILE A 2 3.70 -11.93 -8.45
CA ILE A 2 3.24 -11.49 -7.12
C ILE A 2 3.07 -12.73 -6.23
N THR A 3 3.67 -12.71 -5.05
CA THR A 3 3.62 -13.80 -4.05
C THR A 3 3.50 -13.23 -2.64
N THR A 4 3.07 -14.07 -1.69
CA THR A 4 3.08 -13.69 -0.27
C THR A 4 4.51 -13.60 0.25
N ALA A 5 4.80 -12.55 0.99
CA ALA A 5 6.07 -12.38 1.67
C ALA A 5 6.13 -13.24 2.94
N SER A 6 7.34 -13.60 3.34
CA SER A 6 7.66 -14.39 4.53
C SER A 6 8.65 -13.65 5.43
N LEU A 7 8.95 -14.21 6.60
CA LEU A 7 9.96 -13.65 7.50
C LEU A 7 11.35 -13.49 6.87
N HIS A 8 11.68 -14.32 5.87
CA HIS A 8 12.95 -14.21 5.14
C HIS A 8 13.05 -12.94 4.29
N ASP A 9 11.91 -12.34 3.93
CA ASP A 9 11.84 -11.15 3.09
C ASP A 9 11.93 -9.84 3.90
N THR A 10 12.02 -9.92 5.24
CA THR A 10 11.87 -8.75 6.13
C THR A 10 12.84 -7.63 5.79
N THR A 11 14.13 -7.93 5.65
CA THR A 11 15.18 -6.93 5.40
C THR A 11 14.97 -6.26 4.02
N GLU A 12 14.66 -7.05 2.98
CA GLU A 12 14.42 -6.51 1.65
C GLU A 12 13.15 -5.66 1.58
N LEU A 13 12.07 -6.10 2.25
CA LEU A 13 10.83 -5.33 2.43
C LEU A 13 11.10 -4.00 3.14
N ASN A 14 11.89 -4.02 4.22
CA ASN A 14 12.22 -2.83 4.97
C ASN A 14 12.95 -1.79 4.11
N VAL A 15 13.96 -2.25 3.37
CA VAL A 15 14.72 -1.39 2.44
C VAL A 15 13.80 -0.81 1.37
N LEU A 16 13.00 -1.64 0.70
CA LEU A 16 12.09 -1.22 -0.36
C LEU A 16 11.05 -0.19 0.12
N ILE A 17 10.39 -0.48 1.24
CA ILE A 17 9.34 0.41 1.77
C ILE A 17 9.94 1.77 2.15
N ASN A 18 11.04 1.78 2.89
CA ASN A 18 11.66 3.03 3.29
C ASN A 18 12.19 3.84 2.09
N ALA A 19 12.80 3.19 1.12
CA ALA A 19 13.27 3.82 -0.11
C ALA A 19 12.13 4.40 -0.96
N ALA A 20 10.96 3.76 -0.97
CA ALA A 20 9.82 4.22 -1.75
C ALA A 20 9.07 5.40 -1.10
N TYR A 21 9.04 5.44 0.23
CA TYR A 21 8.25 6.45 0.94
C TYR A 21 9.04 7.68 1.34
N ARG A 22 10.29 7.53 1.83
CA ARG A 22 11.02 8.60 2.54
C ARG A 22 12.51 8.58 2.23
N GLY A 23 13.16 9.69 2.58
CA GLY A 23 14.59 9.86 2.35
C GLY A 23 14.94 10.22 0.91
N GLU A 24 16.23 10.31 0.62
CA GLU A 24 16.73 10.78 -0.68
C GLU A 24 16.40 9.82 -1.83
N GLU A 25 16.36 8.50 -1.57
CA GLU A 25 16.02 7.51 -2.60
C GLU A 25 14.57 7.69 -3.10
N SER A 26 13.63 8.04 -2.21
CA SER A 26 12.23 8.26 -2.58
C SER A 26 12.03 9.43 -3.55
N LYS A 27 12.92 10.42 -3.50
CA LYS A 27 12.91 11.60 -4.39
C LYS A 27 13.23 11.26 -5.86
N LYS A 28 13.77 10.08 -6.12
CA LYS A 28 14.00 9.58 -7.48
C LYS A 28 12.70 9.08 -8.14
N GLY A 29 11.67 8.84 -7.35
CA GLY A 29 10.35 8.44 -7.82
C GLY A 29 9.47 9.64 -8.19
N TRP A 30 8.29 9.35 -8.78
CA TRP A 30 7.32 10.39 -9.16
C TRP A 30 6.53 10.93 -7.96
N THR A 31 6.57 10.27 -6.79
CA THR A 31 5.86 10.64 -5.57
C THR A 31 6.70 10.27 -4.35
N THR A 32 6.65 11.07 -3.29
CA THR A 32 7.43 10.89 -2.06
C THR A 32 6.74 11.56 -0.87
N GLU A 33 7.03 11.09 0.35
CA GLU A 33 6.67 11.76 1.60
C GLU A 33 7.83 12.57 2.20
N ALA A 34 9.00 12.61 1.55
CA ALA A 34 10.24 13.12 2.14
C ALA A 34 10.17 14.58 2.60
N GLU A 35 9.31 15.40 1.99
CA GLU A 35 9.11 16.81 2.39
C GLU A 35 8.04 16.98 3.48
N ILE A 36 7.26 15.93 3.76
CA ILE A 36 6.15 15.96 4.73
C ILE A 36 6.55 15.27 6.03
N LEU A 37 7.23 14.11 5.92
CA LEU A 37 7.64 13.26 7.03
C LEU A 37 9.12 12.90 6.92
N GLY A 38 9.88 13.11 7.99
CA GLY A 38 11.25 12.62 8.15
C GLY A 38 11.30 11.22 8.75
N GLY A 39 12.51 10.70 8.93
CA GLY A 39 12.76 9.39 9.52
C GLY A 39 12.33 8.22 8.62
N ILE A 40 12.14 7.05 9.23
CA ILE A 40 11.74 5.82 8.53
C ILE A 40 10.23 5.70 8.42
N ARG A 41 9.75 4.90 7.44
CA ARG A 41 8.34 4.55 7.31
C ARG A 41 7.96 3.38 8.20
N ILE A 42 8.86 2.43 8.38
CA ILE A 42 8.70 1.24 9.23
C ILE A 42 10.07 0.67 9.59
N ASP A 43 10.18 0.01 10.73
CA ASP A 43 11.36 -0.76 11.11
C ASP A 43 11.19 -2.27 10.88
N GLU A 44 12.30 -3.01 10.90
CA GLU A 44 12.29 -4.47 10.69
C GLU A 44 11.54 -5.22 11.78
N MET A 45 11.57 -4.74 13.03
CA MET A 45 10.91 -5.39 14.16
C MET A 45 9.39 -5.35 13.96
N THR A 46 8.85 -4.21 13.56
CA THR A 46 7.43 -4.05 13.25
C THR A 46 7.02 -4.90 12.05
N LEU A 47 7.84 -4.94 10.99
CA LEU A 47 7.58 -5.82 9.83
C LEU A 47 7.55 -7.30 10.21
N LYS A 48 8.50 -7.75 11.03
CA LYS A 48 8.51 -9.13 11.56
C LYS A 48 7.25 -9.43 12.35
N ALA A 49 6.85 -8.51 13.24
CA ALA A 49 5.63 -8.67 14.01
C ALA A 49 4.38 -8.73 13.11
N MET A 50 4.31 -7.94 12.04
CA MET A 50 3.20 -7.99 11.08
C MET A 50 3.14 -9.32 10.33
N LEU A 51 4.29 -9.83 9.89
CA LEU A 51 4.40 -11.11 9.19
C LEU A 51 4.04 -12.31 10.10
N ASP A 52 4.42 -12.23 11.37
CA ASP A 52 4.21 -13.31 12.36
C ASP A 52 2.77 -13.32 12.89
N GLN A 53 2.16 -12.15 13.11
CA GLN A 53 0.80 -12.06 13.66
C GLN A 53 -0.30 -12.49 12.69
N GLY A 54 -0.04 -12.50 11.40
CA GLY A 54 -0.99 -12.99 10.38
C GLY A 54 -2.33 -12.23 10.30
N LYS A 55 -2.41 -10.99 10.79
CA LYS A 55 -3.63 -10.17 10.69
C LYS A 55 -3.97 -9.80 9.26
N GLY A 56 -2.95 -9.68 8.43
CA GLY A 56 -3.04 -9.41 7.00
C GLY A 56 -1.88 -10.05 6.27
N ALA A 57 -1.93 -9.99 4.95
CA ALA A 57 -0.88 -10.51 4.08
C ALA A 57 -0.02 -9.36 3.53
N ILE A 58 1.29 -9.51 3.56
CA ILE A 58 2.20 -8.66 2.79
C ILE A 58 2.48 -9.38 1.48
N MET A 59 2.13 -8.74 0.37
CA MET A 59 2.40 -9.27 -0.97
C MET A 59 3.64 -8.58 -1.52
N LYS A 60 4.49 -9.33 -2.21
CA LYS A 60 5.69 -8.81 -2.88
C LYS A 60 5.60 -9.03 -4.39
N TYR A 61 6.00 -8.03 -5.15
CA TYR A 61 6.21 -8.13 -6.60
C TYR A 61 7.69 -8.34 -6.88
N THR A 62 8.01 -9.46 -7.52
CA THR A 62 9.39 -9.83 -7.89
C THR A 62 9.55 -9.73 -9.41
N GLY A 63 10.61 -9.05 -9.84
CA GLY A 63 11.02 -8.95 -11.24
C GLY A 63 11.57 -10.26 -11.80
N MET A 64 12.01 -10.23 -13.06
CA MET A 64 12.56 -11.43 -13.73
C MET A 64 13.89 -11.88 -13.13
N ASP A 65 14.67 -10.96 -12.60
CA ASP A 65 15.99 -11.23 -12.00
C ASP A 65 15.90 -11.60 -10.51
N GLY A 66 14.68 -11.82 -9.98
CA GLY A 66 14.45 -12.16 -8.58
C GLY A 66 14.42 -10.95 -7.63
N GLU A 67 14.65 -9.74 -8.11
CA GLU A 67 14.64 -8.51 -7.32
C GLU A 67 13.22 -8.13 -6.86
N MET A 68 13.05 -7.74 -5.61
CA MET A 68 11.79 -7.22 -5.10
C MET A 68 11.58 -5.77 -5.53
N LEU A 69 10.58 -5.54 -6.37
CA LEU A 69 10.32 -4.23 -7.00
C LEU A 69 9.08 -3.54 -6.46
N GLY A 70 8.24 -4.22 -5.70
CA GLY A 70 7.04 -3.64 -5.12
C GLY A 70 6.44 -4.49 -4.01
N THR A 71 5.63 -3.87 -3.18
CA THR A 71 4.92 -4.55 -2.08
C THR A 71 3.62 -3.85 -1.74
N VAL A 72 2.69 -4.59 -1.13
CA VAL A 72 1.44 -4.08 -0.59
C VAL A 72 1.00 -4.92 0.61
N TYR A 73 0.48 -4.26 1.64
CA TYR A 73 -0.17 -4.92 2.77
C TYR A 73 -1.67 -4.97 2.54
N LEU A 74 -2.27 -6.15 2.75
CA LEU A 74 -3.69 -6.44 2.55
C LEU A 74 -4.28 -7.03 3.83
N GLU A 75 -5.32 -6.39 4.39
CA GLU A 75 -6.00 -6.85 5.59
C GLU A 75 -7.52 -6.85 5.37
N VAL A 76 -8.13 -8.03 5.53
CA VAL A 76 -9.59 -8.18 5.41
C VAL A 76 -10.27 -7.57 6.64
N LYS A 77 -11.06 -6.52 6.42
CA LYS A 77 -11.88 -5.81 7.42
C LYS A 77 -13.32 -5.71 6.92
N MET A 78 -14.01 -6.83 6.92
CA MET A 78 -15.35 -6.94 6.32
C MET A 78 -16.23 -5.71 6.58
N PRO A 79 -16.90 -5.17 5.55
CA PRO A 79 -16.96 -5.65 4.15
C PRO A 79 -15.84 -5.16 3.25
N SER A 80 -14.78 -4.53 3.79
CA SER A 80 -13.69 -3.90 3.05
C SER A 80 -12.39 -4.70 3.15
N LEU A 81 -11.57 -4.63 2.10
CA LEU A 81 -10.14 -4.93 2.16
C LEU A 81 -9.37 -3.63 2.44
N TYR A 82 -8.65 -3.55 3.55
CA TYR A 82 -7.71 -2.47 3.77
C TYR A 82 -6.42 -2.73 3.01
N LEU A 83 -6.00 -1.76 2.20
CA LEU A 83 -4.75 -1.77 1.45
C LEU A 83 -3.81 -0.70 2.01
N GLY A 84 -2.64 -1.11 2.47
CA GLY A 84 -1.64 -0.23 3.07
C GLY A 84 -0.21 -0.58 2.63
N MET A 85 0.77 0.22 3.08
CA MET A 85 2.20 0.03 2.76
C MET A 85 2.45 -0.28 1.27
N PHE A 86 1.74 0.42 0.39
CA PHE A 86 1.82 0.24 -1.03
C PHE A 86 3.07 0.93 -1.57
N ALA A 87 4.07 0.17 -1.92
CA ALA A 87 5.38 0.66 -2.35
C ALA A 87 5.81 0.03 -3.67
N VAL A 88 6.42 0.86 -4.53
CA VAL A 88 7.13 0.44 -5.74
C VAL A 88 8.49 1.10 -5.73
N SER A 89 9.55 0.33 -5.98
CA SER A 89 10.91 0.85 -6.06
C SER A 89 10.94 2.11 -6.92
N PRO A 90 11.53 3.23 -6.43
CA PRO A 90 11.59 4.49 -7.18
C PRO A 90 12.16 4.33 -8.60
N LEU A 91 13.11 3.41 -8.78
CA LEU A 91 13.75 3.12 -10.07
C LEU A 91 12.92 2.19 -10.97
N ALA A 92 11.86 1.58 -10.44
CA ALA A 92 11.00 0.66 -11.18
C ALA A 92 9.57 1.20 -11.39
N GLN A 93 9.30 2.44 -10.98
CA GLN A 93 8.02 3.11 -11.23
C GLN A 93 7.76 3.31 -12.73
N ASN A 94 6.50 3.56 -13.10
CA ASN A 94 6.04 3.69 -14.50
C ASN A 94 6.18 2.43 -15.38
N LYS A 95 6.51 1.28 -14.79
CA LYS A 95 6.58 -0.04 -15.46
C LYS A 95 5.33 -0.91 -15.26
N GLY A 96 4.24 -0.33 -14.75
CA GLY A 96 2.98 -1.05 -14.53
C GLY A 96 2.91 -1.87 -13.24
N ILE A 97 3.96 -1.89 -12.40
CA ILE A 97 4.02 -2.68 -11.16
C ILE A 97 2.91 -2.27 -10.18
N GLY A 98 2.73 -0.96 -9.98
CA GLY A 98 1.66 -0.47 -9.11
C GLY A 98 0.28 -0.90 -9.58
N LYS A 99 0.00 -0.82 -10.89
CA LYS A 99 -1.26 -1.30 -11.47
C LYS A 99 -1.44 -2.81 -11.26
N ALA A 100 -0.37 -3.60 -11.43
CA ALA A 100 -0.43 -5.05 -11.21
C ALA A 100 -0.74 -5.40 -9.75
N LEU A 101 -0.14 -4.68 -8.78
CA LEU A 101 -0.43 -4.86 -7.35
C LEU A 101 -1.86 -4.46 -7.00
N LEU A 102 -2.41 -3.37 -7.58
CA LEU A 102 -3.82 -3.00 -7.38
C LEU A 102 -4.77 -4.05 -7.97
N SER A 103 -4.53 -4.52 -9.19
CA SER A 103 -5.36 -5.57 -9.79
C SER A 103 -5.33 -6.87 -8.98
N PHE A 104 -4.16 -7.22 -8.44
CA PHE A 104 -4.05 -8.35 -7.52
C PHE A 104 -4.89 -8.14 -6.26
N ALA A 105 -4.81 -6.95 -5.65
CA ALA A 105 -5.58 -6.63 -4.45
C ALA A 105 -7.09 -6.67 -4.70
N GLU A 106 -7.57 -6.27 -5.89
CA GLU A 106 -8.97 -6.37 -6.29
C GLU A 106 -9.43 -7.84 -6.36
N GLY A 107 -8.65 -8.71 -7.01
CA GLY A 107 -8.93 -10.14 -7.03
C GLY A 107 -8.89 -10.77 -5.63
N PHE A 108 -7.92 -10.39 -4.82
CA PHE A 108 -7.81 -10.84 -3.42
C PHE A 108 -9.02 -10.42 -2.60
N ALA A 109 -9.49 -9.17 -2.74
CA ALA A 109 -10.68 -8.67 -2.06
C ALA A 109 -11.93 -9.48 -2.41
N LEU A 110 -12.18 -9.70 -3.71
CA LEU A 110 -13.35 -10.46 -4.18
C LEU A 110 -13.34 -11.92 -3.68
N VAL A 111 -12.20 -12.60 -3.75
CA VAL A 111 -12.05 -13.97 -3.24
C VAL A 111 -12.32 -14.07 -1.74
N ASN A 112 -12.00 -13.01 -0.98
CA ASN A 112 -12.25 -12.94 0.46
C ASN A 112 -13.62 -12.33 0.82
N GLY A 113 -14.51 -12.11 -0.15
CA GLY A 113 -15.88 -11.64 0.08
C GLY A 113 -15.99 -10.13 0.38
N CYS A 114 -14.95 -9.35 0.11
CA CYS A 114 -15.01 -7.91 0.26
C CYS A 114 -15.70 -7.26 -0.95
N ASP A 115 -16.52 -6.24 -0.70
CA ASP A 115 -17.21 -5.46 -1.74
C ASP A 115 -16.46 -4.18 -2.14
N ARG A 116 -15.39 -3.84 -1.41
CA ARG A 116 -14.60 -2.63 -1.63
C ARG A 116 -13.17 -2.77 -1.14
N ILE A 117 -12.30 -1.88 -1.64
CA ILE A 117 -10.97 -1.67 -1.09
C ILE A 117 -10.92 -0.28 -0.48
N THR A 118 -10.33 -0.16 0.71
CA THR A 118 -10.14 1.10 1.44
C THR A 118 -8.64 1.39 1.59
N ILE A 119 -8.26 2.64 1.35
CA ILE A 119 -6.89 3.17 1.53
C ILE A 119 -6.93 4.45 2.35
N THR A 120 -5.77 4.83 2.89
CA THR A 120 -5.54 6.16 3.46
C THR A 120 -4.37 6.84 2.78
N VAL A 121 -4.52 8.12 2.46
CA VAL A 121 -3.51 8.93 1.76
C VAL A 121 -3.34 10.26 2.48
N ILE A 122 -2.10 10.74 2.61
CA ILE A 122 -1.84 12.09 3.14
C ILE A 122 -2.52 13.12 2.24
N SER A 123 -3.33 13.97 2.83
CA SER A 123 -4.24 14.91 2.13
C SER A 123 -3.53 15.89 1.20
N THR A 124 -2.27 16.22 1.50
CA THR A 124 -1.45 17.15 0.70
C THR A 124 -0.77 16.50 -0.50
N ARG A 125 -0.87 15.15 -0.63
CA ARG A 125 -0.30 14.41 -1.78
C ARG A 125 -1.29 14.36 -2.95
N GLY A 126 -1.55 15.52 -3.55
CA GLY A 126 -2.52 15.67 -4.64
C GLY A 126 -2.23 14.75 -5.83
N GLU A 127 -0.95 14.61 -6.21
CA GLU A 127 -0.50 13.74 -7.30
C GLU A 127 -0.88 12.26 -7.06
N LEU A 128 -0.75 11.78 -5.82
CA LEU A 128 -1.07 10.42 -5.44
C LEU A 128 -2.59 10.21 -5.35
N ILE A 129 -3.32 11.18 -4.79
CA ILE A 129 -4.78 11.18 -4.74
C ILE A 129 -5.35 11.09 -6.16
N ASP A 130 -4.84 11.90 -7.10
CA ASP A 130 -5.29 11.88 -8.48
C ASP A 130 -4.92 10.57 -9.20
N TRP A 131 -3.79 9.98 -8.84
CA TRP A 131 -3.45 8.64 -9.34
C TRP A 131 -4.47 7.60 -8.88
N TYR A 132 -4.84 7.58 -7.60
CA TYR A 132 -5.87 6.67 -7.09
C TYR A 132 -7.25 6.93 -7.72
N LYS A 133 -7.64 8.20 -7.92
CA LYS A 133 -8.89 8.55 -8.62
C LYS A 133 -8.94 7.94 -10.02
N ARG A 134 -7.83 8.01 -10.79
CA ARG A 134 -7.74 7.38 -12.11
C ARG A 134 -7.86 5.85 -12.07
N HIS A 135 -7.66 5.23 -10.91
CA HIS A 135 -7.85 3.80 -10.67
C HIS A 135 -9.21 3.47 -10.03
N GLY A 136 -10.13 4.44 -9.98
CA GLY A 136 -11.51 4.24 -9.52
C GLY A 136 -11.74 4.45 -8.03
N TYR A 137 -10.76 4.99 -7.30
CA TYR A 137 -10.93 5.34 -5.89
C TYR A 137 -11.59 6.70 -5.74
N VAL A 138 -12.49 6.84 -4.77
CA VAL A 138 -13.16 8.11 -4.42
C VAL A 138 -12.99 8.40 -2.93
N PRO A 139 -12.84 9.68 -2.53
CA PRO A 139 -12.82 10.05 -1.12
C PRO A 139 -14.13 9.67 -0.42
N THR A 140 -14.02 9.16 0.82
CA THR A 140 -15.20 8.83 1.65
C THR A 140 -15.73 10.02 2.45
N GLY A 141 -14.95 11.08 2.59
CA GLY A 141 -15.20 12.20 3.48
C GLY A 141 -14.61 12.01 4.88
N HIS A 142 -14.07 10.84 5.20
CA HIS A 142 -13.38 10.59 6.46
C HIS A 142 -11.91 10.99 6.38
N SER A 143 -11.39 11.56 7.48
CA SER A 143 -9.98 11.84 7.66
C SER A 143 -9.55 11.54 9.09
N ILE A 144 -8.25 11.28 9.27
CA ILE A 144 -7.63 11.09 10.58
C ILE A 144 -6.35 11.91 10.64
N ALA A 145 -6.14 12.63 11.75
CA ALA A 145 -4.88 13.32 11.97
C ALA A 145 -3.74 12.32 12.15
N PHE A 146 -2.60 12.58 11.52
CA PHE A 146 -1.41 11.72 11.64
C PHE A 146 -1.00 11.56 13.11
N ALA A 147 -1.18 12.61 13.92
CA ALA A 147 -0.89 12.58 15.35
C ALA A 147 -1.69 11.52 16.13
N ASP A 148 -2.89 11.16 15.66
CA ASP A 148 -3.79 10.21 16.33
C ASP A 148 -3.53 8.76 15.94
N ILE A 149 -2.68 8.50 14.95
CA ILE A 149 -2.34 7.15 14.50
C ILE A 149 -1.38 6.51 15.50
N LYS A 150 -1.82 5.44 16.15
CA LYS A 150 -0.98 4.66 17.08
C LYS A 150 0.10 3.90 16.31
N GLY A 151 1.32 3.88 16.87
CA GLY A 151 2.44 3.15 16.27
C GLY A 151 2.94 3.73 14.94
N ARG A 152 2.62 5.00 14.65
CA ARG A 152 3.11 5.67 13.47
C ARG A 152 4.62 5.89 13.52
N PHE A 153 5.24 5.83 12.36
CA PHE A 153 6.63 6.19 12.16
C PHE A 153 6.75 7.51 11.41
N GLY A 154 7.72 8.31 11.79
CA GLY A 154 8.11 9.53 11.10
C GLY A 154 7.94 10.79 11.92
N ASP A 155 8.82 11.74 11.63
CA ASP A 155 8.86 13.04 12.26
C ASP A 155 8.20 14.08 11.34
N PRO A 156 7.07 14.71 11.74
CA PRO A 156 6.43 15.75 10.95
C PRO A 156 7.38 16.89 10.61
N LYS A 157 7.44 17.26 9.34
CA LYS A 157 8.17 18.43 8.83
C LYS A 157 7.24 19.61 8.56
N VAL A 158 5.93 19.38 8.65
CA VAL A 158 4.86 20.37 8.45
C VAL A 158 3.92 20.36 9.65
N GLU A 159 3.20 21.47 9.88
CA GLU A 159 2.40 21.66 11.10
C GLU A 159 1.23 20.69 11.23
N ALA A 160 0.52 20.43 10.15
CA ALA A 160 -0.64 19.54 10.16
C ALA A 160 -0.54 18.49 9.04
N ILE A 161 -0.76 17.24 9.41
CA ILE A 161 -0.80 16.13 8.47
C ILE A 161 -2.09 15.35 8.73
N ASP A 162 -2.98 15.37 7.76
CA ASP A 162 -4.21 14.58 7.75
C ASP A 162 -4.13 13.50 6.69
N LEU A 163 -4.63 12.32 7.01
CA LEU A 163 -4.83 11.24 6.06
C LEU A 163 -6.31 11.19 5.70
N ILE A 164 -6.62 11.34 4.43
CA ILE A 164 -7.97 11.12 3.92
C ILE A 164 -8.17 9.64 3.61
N GLU A 165 -9.36 9.15 3.89
CA GLU A 165 -9.78 7.82 3.47
C GLU A 165 -10.37 7.89 2.06
N MET A 166 -9.98 6.93 1.23
CA MET A 166 -10.57 6.69 -0.09
C MET A 166 -10.98 5.24 -0.22
N HIS A 167 -12.03 4.98 -1.01
CA HIS A 167 -12.43 3.62 -1.32
C HIS A 167 -12.68 3.42 -2.81
N LYS A 168 -12.56 2.16 -3.25
CA LYS A 168 -13.01 1.68 -4.55
C LYS A 168 -14.04 0.58 -4.34
N MET A 169 -15.26 0.78 -4.86
CA MET A 169 -16.26 -0.29 -4.90
C MET A 169 -15.86 -1.32 -5.96
N LEU A 170 -16.02 -2.59 -5.60
CA LEU A 170 -15.73 -3.70 -6.50
C LEU A 170 -17.05 -4.19 -7.08
N SER A 171 -17.19 -4.13 -8.39
CA SER A 171 -18.31 -4.77 -9.09
C SER A 171 -18.02 -6.27 -9.16
N GLY A 172 -18.71 -7.04 -8.32
CA GLY A 172 -18.67 -8.50 -8.39
C GLY A 172 -19.48 -8.99 -9.60
N GLU A 173 -18.92 -8.99 -10.78
CA GLU A 173 -19.30 -10.02 -11.75
C GLU A 173 -18.64 -11.32 -11.27
N ILE A 174 -19.38 -12.09 -10.47
CA ILE A 174 -19.08 -13.51 -10.30
C ILE A 174 -19.23 -14.08 -11.71
N ILE A 175 -18.11 -14.32 -12.40
CA ILE A 175 -18.12 -15.17 -13.59
C ILE A 175 -18.60 -16.52 -13.10
N GLY A 176 -19.91 -16.76 -13.35
CA GLY A 176 -20.60 -17.96 -12.92
C GLY A 176 -19.84 -19.18 -13.43
N SER A 177 -19.39 -20.00 -12.51
CA SER A 177 -19.03 -21.38 -12.79
C SER A 177 -20.29 -22.07 -13.28
N THR A 178 -20.41 -22.20 -14.60
CA THR A 178 -21.32 -23.17 -15.18
C THR A 178 -20.80 -24.54 -14.78
N VAL A 179 -21.41 -25.09 -13.73
CA VAL A 179 -21.31 -26.54 -13.44
C VAL A 179 -22.20 -27.23 -14.45
N ILE A 180 -21.60 -27.97 -15.34
CA ILE A 180 -22.26 -29.01 -16.11
C ILE A 180 -21.97 -30.33 -15.41
#